data_2f90cec63382c0f0bcf3c8e4e39d2f36
#
_entry.id   2f90cec63382c0f0bcf3c8e4e39d2f36
#
_cell.length_a   1.000
_cell.length_b   1.000
_cell.length_c   1.000
_cell.angle_alpha   90.00
_cell.angle_beta   90.00
_cell.angle_gamma   90.00
#
_symmetry.space_group_name_H-M   'P 1'
#
loop_
_entity.id
_entity.type
_entity.pdbx_description
1 polymer ?
#
loop_
_entity_poly.entity_id
_entity_poly.type
_entity_poly.pdbx_seq_one_letter_code
_entity_poly.pdbx_strand_id
1 'polypeptide(L)' 'MQPRNYTVTRIEGEYAYIKDEESSEELFIALALLPFGTDIGTNLRYENLEYEIISKEGM' A
#
# COMPACT_ATOMS: atom_id res chain seq x y z
N MET A 1 10.48 2.55 15.68
CA MET A 1 10.31 1.93 14.36
C MET A 1 10.01 2.99 13.33
N GLN A 2 10.66 2.92 12.18
CA GLN A 2 10.50 3.94 11.16
C GLN A 2 9.32 3.61 10.27
N PRO A 3 8.55 4.62 9.90
CA PRO A 3 7.46 4.39 8.95
C PRO A 3 8.00 4.02 7.58
N ARG A 4 7.22 3.24 6.84
CA ARG A 4 7.56 2.88 5.48
C ARG A 4 6.44 3.32 4.56
N ASN A 5 6.82 3.78 3.39
CA ASN A 5 5.86 4.24 2.41
C ASN A 5 5.79 3.25 1.26
N TYR A 6 4.56 2.98 0.82
CA TYR A 6 4.30 2.04 -0.26
C TYR A 6 3.36 2.65 -1.27
N THR A 7 3.41 2.15 -2.49
CA THR A 7 2.46 2.51 -3.53
C THR A 7 1.80 1.24 -4.02
N VAL A 8 0.48 1.24 -4.12
CA VAL A 8 -0.25 0.10 -4.64
C VAL A 8 -0.04 0.03 -6.14
N THR A 9 0.55 -1.06 -6.62
CA THR A 9 0.86 -1.20 -8.04
C THR A 9 -0.13 -2.07 -8.78
N ARG A 10 -0.81 -2.99 -8.08
CA ARG A 10 -1.73 -3.90 -8.73
C ARG A 10 -2.69 -4.49 -7.70
N ILE A 11 -3.90 -4.74 -8.13
CA ILE A 11 -4.89 -5.42 -7.29
C ILE A 11 -5.42 -6.60 -8.09
N GLU A 12 -5.40 -7.77 -7.47
CA GLU A 12 -5.92 -8.98 -8.10
C GLU A 12 -6.82 -9.70 -7.11
N GLY A 13 -8.12 -9.73 -7.41
CA GLY A 13 -9.06 -10.38 -6.52
C GLY A 13 -9.03 -9.74 -5.14
N GLU A 14 -8.70 -10.53 -4.14
CA GLU A 14 -8.69 -10.07 -2.76
C GLU A 14 -7.30 -9.70 -2.29
N TYR A 15 -6.35 -9.53 -3.21
CA TYR A 15 -4.97 -9.25 -2.85
C TYR A 15 -4.46 -8.04 -3.59
N ALA A 16 -3.48 -7.38 -2.99
CA ALA A 16 -2.85 -6.22 -3.58
C ALA A 16 -1.34 -6.41 -3.58
N TYR A 17 -0.70 -5.83 -4.60
CA TYR A 17 0.75 -5.74 -4.65
C TYR A 17 1.11 -4.31 -4.31
N ILE A 18 1.96 -4.14 -3.31
CA ILE A 18 2.40 -2.81 -2.91
C ILE A 18 3.92 -2.76 -2.98
N LYS A 19 4.44 -1.64 -3.41
CA LYS A 19 5.86 -1.47 -3.63
C LYS A 19 6.44 -0.48 -2.65
N ASP A 20 7.50 -0.89 -1.95
CA ASP A 20 8.21 -0.04 -1.02
C ASP A 20 8.91 1.06 -1.81
N GLU A 21 8.66 2.31 -1.44
CA GLU A 21 9.21 3.42 -2.21
C GLU A 21 10.71 3.60 -2.02
N GLU A 22 11.28 3.06 -0.97
CA GLU A 22 12.71 3.16 -0.75
C GLU A 22 13.48 2.01 -1.35
N SER A 23 13.04 0.79 -1.08
CA SER A 23 13.80 -0.38 -1.51
C SER A 23 13.34 -0.94 -2.83
N SER A 24 12.20 -0.51 -3.31
CA SER A 24 11.57 -1.03 -4.53
C SER A 24 11.13 -2.48 -4.40
N GLU A 25 11.11 -3.01 -3.20
CA GLU A 25 10.61 -4.36 -2.99
C GLU A 25 9.09 -4.38 -3.04
N GLU A 26 8.55 -5.46 -3.54
CA GLU A 26 7.12 -5.60 -3.69
C GLU A 26 6.59 -6.59 -2.66
N LEU A 27 5.50 -6.24 -2.02
CA LEU A 27 4.83 -7.11 -1.07
C LEU A 27 3.47 -7.52 -1.63
N PHE A 28 3.07 -8.73 -1.30
CA PHE A 28 1.79 -9.28 -1.69
C PHE A 28 0.97 -9.38 -0.40
N ILE A 29 -0.15 -8.65 -0.34
CA ILE A 29 -0.87 -8.49 0.92
C ILE A 29 -2.37 -8.56 0.68
N ALA A 30 -3.09 -9.10 1.65
CA ALA A 30 -4.54 -9.18 1.56
C ALA A 30 -5.13 -7.78 1.56
N LEU A 31 -6.04 -7.53 0.63
CA LEU A 31 -6.69 -6.24 0.53
C LEU A 31 -7.42 -5.87 1.82
N ALA A 32 -7.93 -6.87 2.53
CA ALA A 32 -8.63 -6.64 3.78
C ALA A 32 -7.76 -6.01 4.87
N LEU A 33 -6.44 -6.10 4.72
CA LEU A 33 -5.52 -5.49 5.68
C LEU A 33 -5.22 -4.04 5.36
N LEU A 34 -5.72 -3.53 4.25
CA LEU A 34 -5.48 -2.17 3.82
C LEU A 34 -6.68 -1.30 4.13
N PRO A 35 -6.49 0.01 4.23
CA PRO A 35 -7.62 0.89 4.55
C PRO A 35 -8.68 0.84 3.48
N PHE A 36 -9.91 1.11 3.89
CA PHE A 36 -11.03 1.20 2.96
C PHE A 36 -10.74 2.29 1.93
N GLY A 37 -11.02 2.00 0.68
CA GLY A 37 -10.77 2.97 -0.38
C GLY A 37 -9.41 2.85 -1.04
N THR A 38 -8.61 1.87 -0.62
CA THR A 38 -7.32 1.63 -1.26
C THR A 38 -7.53 1.17 -2.69
N ASP A 39 -6.77 1.75 -3.61
CA ASP A 39 -6.87 1.42 -5.02
C ASP A 39 -5.49 1.49 -5.65
N ILE A 40 -5.39 1.11 -6.91
CA ILE A 40 -4.12 1.22 -7.65
C ILE A 40 -3.68 2.68 -7.64
N GLY A 41 -2.43 2.91 -7.35
CA GLY A 41 -1.88 4.27 -7.28
C GLY A 41 -2.00 4.91 -5.92
N THR A 42 -2.69 4.26 -4.97
CA THR A 42 -2.80 4.79 -3.62
C THR A 42 -1.44 4.72 -2.95
N ASN A 43 -1.06 5.81 -2.27
CA ASN A 43 0.15 5.83 -1.46
C ASN A 43 -0.22 5.55 -0.03
N LEU A 44 0.51 4.63 0.58
CA LEU A 44 0.24 4.14 1.92
C LEU A 44 1.44 4.39 2.81
N ARG A 45 1.18 4.61 4.08
CA ARG A 45 2.24 4.62 5.09
C ARG A 45 1.96 3.49 6.07
N TYR A 46 3.00 2.73 6.35
CA TYR A 46 2.92 1.67 7.35
C TYR A 46 3.66 2.12 8.61
N GLU A 47 2.93 2.23 9.68
CA GLU A 47 3.48 2.71 10.95
C GLU A 47 2.63 2.15 12.08
N ASN A 48 3.27 1.73 13.16
CA ASN A 48 2.57 1.19 14.33
C ASN A 48 1.65 0.03 13.96
N LEU A 49 2.14 -0.83 13.07
CA LEU A 49 1.43 -2.04 12.64
C LEU A 49 0.12 -1.74 11.89
N GLU A 50 0.02 -0.55 11.33
CA GLU A 50 -1.18 -0.16 10.59
C GLU A 50 -0.80 0.50 9.28
N TYR A 51 -1.64 0.32 8.26
CA TYR A 51 -1.51 1.01 6.99
C TYR A 51 -2.47 2.19 6.96
N GLU A 52 -2.01 3.30 6.40
CA GLU A 52 -2.78 4.53 6.30
C GLU A 52 -2.65 5.09 4.90
N ILE A 53 -3.74 5.60 4.36
CA ILE A 53 -3.68 6.25 3.04
C ILE A 53 -3.15 7.66 3.26
N ILE A 54 -2.06 8.02 2.57
CA ILE A 54 -1.53 9.36 2.64
C ILE A 54 -1.82 10.17 1.39
N SER A 55 -2.06 9.50 0.25
CA SER A 55 -2.52 10.19 -0.94
C SER A 55 -2.98 9.17 -1.94
N LYS A 56 -3.79 9.62 -2.90
CA LYS A 56 -4.24 8.79 -4.00
C LYS A 56 -3.85 9.46 -5.28
N GLU A 57 -2.94 8.84 -5.99
CA GLU A 57 -2.49 9.35 -7.26
C GLU A 57 -2.88 8.39 -8.36
N GLY A 58 -2.50 8.67 -9.57
CA GLY A 58 -2.76 7.78 -10.65
C GLY A 58 -4.11 7.94 -11.26
N MET A 59 -4.71 9.02 -11.03
CA MET A 59 -6.03 9.26 -11.55
C MET A 59 -6.02 10.01 -12.81
#